data_5f6522d838718c3cb355d5d4ef296e72
#
_entry.id   5f6522d838718c3cb355d5d4ef296e72
#
_cell.length_a   1.000
_cell.length_b   1.000
_cell.length_c   1.000
_cell.angle_alpha   90.00
_cell.angle_beta   90.00
_cell.angle_gamma   90.00
#
_symmetry.space_group_name_H-M   'P 1'
#
loop_
_entity.id
_entity.type
_entity.pdbx_description
1 polymer ?
#
loop_
_entity_poly.entity_id
_entity_poly.type
_entity_poly.pdbx_seq_one_letter_code
_entity_poly.pdbx_strand_id
1 'polypeptide(L)'
;MRPPPGVAPGAPVARPVGKCRSRTAGRPYGVRRGRPRPADAADVRQGIVPVRGRRPPGRRPRGPRRRPGRLRPPGFPPPGRGARVRRRAARPARPPRDAPALVRTRSGRTVLVLLDPQDLHRFYAEPVSVLAADQPEKCRGPIEPEPDGAGCSRGELRSERRQISADVLAAGLPVHPSYGPYLAAVTEEARELTATGTLELARARRAVNRAARRIVLGDAAAADEELTGWLTQLRAEGGNPRGGRVRAARSVHDKARARIEEYARRADDDTLVARAARHDDPTGSLDPVGQAQHWLLAMDAVPDTLLRTLLLLGAHPAEQDAAAAEAAAEPAAGPDRGELPRLRACVRESLRLYPVVPDLIRVTRAETEWRGVRYPAGTSVLLPAAFHQRDPERVPAAHVFVPGRWKNPAADQDIRMAPFSHGGGRCPGDQLGLMITAALCAEVLRTHRVTGTRPALDPVGPLPATLAPHGIRLTLTRR
;
A
#
# COMPACT_ATOMS: atom_id res chain seq x y z
N MET A 1 -37.58 54.10 -5.51
CA MET A 1 -37.28 55.40 -4.87
C MET A 1 -36.25 55.25 -3.79
N ARG A 2 -35.14 55.86 -4.00
CA ARG A 2 -34.00 56.26 -3.15
C ARG A 2 -33.24 55.29 -2.27
N PRO A 3 -31.93 55.45 -2.32
CA PRO A 3 -30.90 54.58 -1.73
C PRO A 3 -30.27 55.17 -0.45
N PRO A 4 -29.14 54.61 -0.01
CA PRO A 4 -28.60 54.69 1.33
C PRO A 4 -27.76 55.93 1.63
N PRO A 5 -27.22 56.10 2.81
CA PRO A 5 -25.79 56.30 3.02
C PRO A 5 -25.26 55.59 4.30
N GLY A 6 -23.98 55.47 4.56
CA GLY A 6 -22.70 56.07 4.16
C GLY A 6 -21.59 55.44 5.00
N VAL A 7 -20.50 55.21 4.39
CA VAL A 7 -19.12 55.66 4.53
C VAL A 7 -18.49 55.79 5.94
N ALA A 8 -17.40 55.05 6.05
CA ALA A 8 -16.27 54.97 6.95
C ALA A 8 -15.77 56.34 7.57
N PRO A 9 -14.72 56.41 8.43
CA PRO A 9 -13.39 55.78 8.29
C PRO A 9 -12.61 55.49 9.60
N GLY A 10 -11.40 54.89 9.47
CA GLY A 10 -10.27 55.26 10.30
C GLY A 10 -9.48 54.15 10.95
N ALA A 11 -8.37 53.76 10.30
CA ALA A 11 -7.27 53.07 10.94
C ALA A 11 -6.41 54.02 11.78
N PRO A 12 -5.57 53.50 12.68
CA PRO A 12 -4.20 54.01 12.73
C PRO A 12 -3.13 52.92 12.71
N VAL A 13 -2.11 53.27 11.98
CA VAL A 13 -0.79 52.70 11.86
C VAL A 13 -0.02 52.85 13.19
N ALA A 14 0.68 51.84 13.65
CA ALA A 14 1.73 51.95 14.65
C ALA A 14 3.04 51.41 14.14
N ARG A 15 4.08 52.20 14.27
CA ARG A 15 5.47 52.01 13.87
C ARG A 15 6.28 51.29 14.98
N PRO A 16 7.51 50.83 14.66
CA PRO A 16 8.28 49.83 15.42
C PRO A 16 9.22 50.48 16.46
N VAL A 17 9.46 49.75 17.52
CA VAL A 17 10.52 50.00 18.54
C VAL A 17 11.11 48.62 18.83
N GLY A 18 12.41 48.34 18.82
CA GLY A 18 13.60 48.97 19.23
C GLY A 18 14.57 47.83 19.52
N LYS A 19 15.78 47.94 19.02
CA LYS A 19 16.87 46.97 19.24
C LYS A 19 17.28 46.90 20.71
N CYS A 20 17.44 45.69 21.25
CA CYS A 20 18.24 45.49 22.43
C CYS A 20 19.36 44.46 22.10
N ARG A 21 20.62 44.94 22.24
CA ARG A 21 21.85 44.15 22.16
C ARG A 21 22.18 43.63 23.56
N SER A 22 22.48 42.33 23.69
CA SER A 22 23.39 41.90 24.76
C SER A 22 24.33 40.82 24.22
N ARG A 23 25.62 41.15 24.38
CA ARG A 23 26.78 40.27 24.14
C ARG A 23 26.88 39.25 25.28
N THR A 24 27.12 37.98 24.94
CA THR A 24 28.06 37.16 25.73
C THR A 24 28.70 36.12 24.82
N ALA A 25 30.02 36.04 24.92
CA ALA A 25 30.89 35.16 24.19
C ALA A 25 30.90 33.75 24.80
N GLY A 26 30.82 32.70 23.98
CA GLY A 26 31.07 31.32 24.36
C GLY A 26 31.80 30.59 23.23
N ARG A 27 32.96 30.00 23.57
CA ARG A 27 33.94 29.37 22.70
C ARG A 27 33.38 28.20 21.86
N PRO A 28 33.93 27.94 20.66
CA PRO A 28 33.53 26.81 19.84
C PRO A 28 34.25 25.52 20.26
N TYR A 29 33.46 24.46 20.51
CA TYR A 29 33.99 23.10 20.56
C TYR A 29 34.15 22.58 19.13
N GLY A 30 35.40 22.26 18.79
CA GLY A 30 35.74 21.63 17.52
C GLY A 30 35.26 20.17 17.44
N VAL A 31 34.29 19.93 16.59
CA VAL A 31 33.88 18.55 16.20
C VAL A 31 34.70 18.17 14.95
N ARG A 32 35.59 17.21 15.10
CA ARG A 32 36.32 16.58 13.98
C ARG A 32 35.28 15.88 13.09
N ARG A 33 35.16 16.32 11.85
CA ARG A 33 34.42 15.64 10.79
C ARG A 33 35.14 14.34 10.41
N GLY A 34 34.68 13.22 10.97
CA GLY A 34 34.97 11.91 10.41
C GLY A 34 34.03 11.71 9.18
N ARG A 35 34.62 11.51 8.00
CA ARG A 35 33.88 11.12 6.81
C ARG A 35 33.23 9.73 7.08
N PRO A 36 31.94 9.55 6.93
CA PRO A 36 31.35 8.21 6.91
C PRO A 36 31.84 7.48 5.64
N ARG A 37 32.32 6.25 5.81
CA ARG A 37 32.55 5.33 4.71
C ARG A 37 31.24 5.01 4.04
N PRO A 38 31.17 4.82 2.71
CA PRO A 38 29.95 4.38 2.04
C PRO A 38 29.57 2.99 2.58
N ALA A 39 28.35 2.88 3.10
CA ALA A 39 27.74 1.61 3.44
C ALA A 39 27.60 0.78 2.15
N ASP A 40 28.10 -0.44 2.22
CA ASP A 40 28.12 -1.36 1.10
C ASP A 40 26.74 -1.59 0.50
N ALA A 41 26.64 -1.53 -0.83
CA ALA A 41 25.47 -1.85 -1.65
C ALA A 41 25.05 -3.35 -1.57
N ALA A 42 25.48 -4.07 -0.54
CA ALA A 42 25.25 -5.51 -0.37
C ALA A 42 23.90 -5.87 0.28
N ASP A 43 23.18 -4.93 0.89
CA ASP A 43 22.03 -5.24 1.76
C ASP A 43 20.65 -5.20 1.07
N VAL A 44 20.60 -4.90 -0.23
CA VAL A 44 19.37 -5.06 -1.05
C VAL A 44 18.98 -6.55 -1.25
N ARG A 45 19.78 -7.49 -0.73
CA ARG A 45 19.57 -8.94 -0.94
C ARG A 45 18.59 -9.61 0.02
N GLN A 46 18.06 -8.93 1.02
CA GLN A 46 17.27 -9.58 2.09
C GLN A 46 15.74 -9.44 2.01
N GLY A 47 15.19 -8.85 0.96
CA GLY A 47 13.74 -8.67 0.81
C GLY A 47 12.93 -9.86 0.26
N ILE A 48 13.56 -10.97 -0.14
CA ILE A 48 12.86 -12.15 -0.67
C ILE A 48 13.23 -13.37 0.18
N VAL A 49 12.51 -13.58 1.27
CA VAL A 49 12.61 -14.78 2.11
C VAL A 49 11.81 -15.91 1.45
N PRO A 50 12.42 -17.02 1.04
CA PRO A 50 11.67 -18.20 0.61
C PRO A 50 11.08 -18.90 1.83
N VAL A 51 9.77 -19.15 1.82
CA VAL A 51 9.07 -20.01 2.77
C VAL A 51 9.68 -21.41 2.69
N ARG A 52 10.38 -21.85 3.75
CA ARG A 52 10.86 -23.23 3.88
C ARG A 52 9.67 -24.14 4.16
N GLY A 53 9.28 -24.92 3.16
CA GLY A 53 8.41 -26.05 3.33
C GLY A 53 9.08 -27.14 4.22
N ARG A 54 8.34 -27.65 5.20
CA ARG A 54 8.74 -28.79 6.04
C ARG A 54 8.89 -30.04 5.16
N ARG A 55 10.02 -30.73 5.28
CA ARG A 55 10.24 -32.06 4.71
C ARG A 55 9.50 -33.13 5.51
N PRO A 56 8.81 -34.06 4.88
CA PRO A 56 8.39 -35.30 5.55
C PRO A 56 9.56 -36.29 5.71
N PRO A 57 9.48 -37.22 6.70
CA PRO A 57 10.58 -38.10 7.04
C PRO A 57 10.86 -39.20 6.02
N GLY A 58 12.12 -39.60 5.98
CA GLY A 58 12.73 -40.40 4.97
C GLY A 58 12.21 -41.82 4.79
N ARG A 59 12.23 -42.27 3.53
CA ARG A 59 12.26 -43.69 3.16
C ARG A 59 13.65 -44.10 2.67
N ARG A 60 14.14 -45.23 3.16
CA ARG A 60 15.44 -45.84 2.84
C ARG A 60 15.56 -46.24 1.38
N PRO A 61 16.76 -46.22 0.80
CA PRO A 61 16.98 -46.55 -0.61
C PRO A 61 16.95 -48.07 -0.84
N ARG A 62 16.25 -48.50 -1.90
CA ARG A 62 16.37 -49.86 -2.49
C ARG A 62 17.35 -49.82 -3.63
N GLY A 63 18.21 -50.84 -3.71
CA GLY A 63 19.32 -50.99 -4.65
C GLY A 63 18.93 -51.13 -6.11
N PRO A 64 19.94 -51.18 -7.03
CA PRO A 64 19.74 -50.96 -8.44
C PRO A 64 19.19 -52.22 -9.15
N ARG A 65 18.08 -52.11 -9.88
CA ARG A 65 17.60 -53.09 -10.82
C ARG A 65 18.20 -52.80 -12.20
N ARG A 66 18.88 -53.81 -12.77
CA ARG A 66 19.41 -53.85 -14.14
C ARG A 66 18.28 -53.72 -15.18
N ARG A 67 18.46 -52.83 -16.19
CA ARG A 67 17.61 -52.74 -17.38
C ARG A 67 18.25 -53.53 -18.54
N PRO A 68 17.45 -54.23 -19.38
CA PRO A 68 17.93 -54.91 -20.55
C PRO A 68 18.20 -53.97 -21.70
N GLY A 69 19.17 -54.35 -22.58
CA GLY A 69 19.69 -53.55 -23.66
C GLY A 69 18.68 -53.25 -24.76
N ARG A 70 18.76 -52.06 -25.32
CA ARG A 70 18.13 -51.67 -26.57
C ARG A 70 19.16 -51.65 -27.70
N LEU A 71 18.83 -52.35 -28.79
CA LEU A 71 19.52 -52.40 -30.05
C LEU A 71 19.63 -51.02 -30.71
N ARG A 72 20.80 -50.70 -31.24
CA ARG A 72 21.07 -49.50 -32.05
C ARG A 72 20.60 -49.69 -33.48
N PRO A 73 19.96 -48.72 -34.12
CA PRO A 73 19.83 -48.68 -35.59
C PRO A 73 21.07 -48.05 -36.25
N PRO A 74 21.33 -48.35 -37.56
CA PRO A 74 22.56 -48.01 -38.25
C PRO A 74 22.64 -46.53 -38.69
N GLY A 75 23.85 -46.11 -38.90
CA GLY A 75 24.41 -44.80 -38.97
C GLY A 75 23.90 -43.83 -40.05
N PHE A 76 23.97 -42.55 -39.64
CA PHE A 76 24.01 -41.38 -40.53
C PHE A 76 25.44 -40.81 -40.54
N PRO A 77 25.93 -40.30 -41.68
CA PRO A 77 27.27 -39.71 -41.77
C PRO A 77 27.31 -38.34 -41.04
N PRO A 78 28.49 -37.90 -40.55
CA PRO A 78 28.63 -36.66 -39.82
C PRO A 78 28.49 -35.45 -40.78
N PRO A 79 27.83 -34.34 -40.31
CA PRO A 79 27.75 -33.12 -41.10
C PRO A 79 29.11 -32.41 -41.13
N GLY A 80 29.44 -31.91 -42.32
CA GLY A 80 30.70 -31.26 -42.67
C GLY A 80 31.02 -30.06 -41.74
N ARG A 81 32.31 -29.82 -41.56
CA ARG A 81 32.87 -28.69 -40.79
C ARG A 81 32.51 -27.37 -41.48
N GLY A 82 31.36 -26.79 -41.10
CA GLY A 82 31.03 -25.42 -41.40
C GLY A 82 31.85 -24.49 -40.51
N ALA A 83 32.57 -23.55 -41.13
CA ALA A 83 33.34 -22.52 -40.45
C ALA A 83 32.46 -21.75 -39.44
N ARG A 84 32.75 -21.89 -38.16
CA ARG A 84 32.12 -21.05 -37.12
C ARG A 84 32.68 -19.63 -37.24
N VAL A 85 31.93 -18.77 -37.93
CA VAL A 85 32.12 -17.34 -37.84
C VAL A 85 31.73 -16.96 -36.40
N ARG A 86 32.71 -16.78 -35.54
CA ARG A 86 32.51 -16.17 -34.22
C ARG A 86 32.13 -14.71 -34.48
N ARG A 87 30.84 -14.41 -34.54
CA ARG A 87 30.36 -13.04 -34.32
C ARG A 87 30.81 -12.63 -32.91
N ARG A 88 31.84 -11.78 -32.82
CA ARG A 88 32.13 -11.04 -31.62
C ARG A 88 30.88 -10.25 -31.32
N ALA A 89 30.08 -10.69 -30.35
CA ALA A 89 29.06 -9.85 -29.77
C ALA A 89 29.80 -8.60 -29.26
N ALA A 90 29.48 -7.44 -29.82
CA ALA A 90 29.97 -6.17 -29.30
C ALA A 90 29.60 -6.15 -27.82
N ARG A 91 30.61 -5.91 -26.96
CA ARG A 91 30.33 -5.63 -25.53
C ARG A 91 29.33 -4.49 -25.51
N PRO A 92 28.20 -4.63 -24.81
CA PRO A 92 27.27 -3.53 -24.66
C PRO A 92 28.04 -2.34 -24.07
N ALA A 93 27.88 -1.17 -24.66
CA ALA A 93 28.45 0.06 -24.16
C ALA A 93 28.06 0.18 -22.67
N ARG A 94 28.99 0.62 -21.82
CA ARG A 94 28.68 0.91 -20.42
C ARG A 94 27.53 1.92 -20.40
N PRO A 95 26.43 1.63 -19.70
CA PRO A 95 25.36 2.61 -19.61
C PRO A 95 25.89 3.93 -19.01
N PRO A 96 25.33 5.08 -19.41
CA PRO A 96 25.65 6.37 -18.78
C PRO A 96 25.59 6.24 -17.26
N ARG A 97 26.44 7.01 -16.55
CA ARG A 97 26.47 6.96 -15.06
C ARG A 97 25.12 7.27 -14.41
N ASP A 98 24.26 7.99 -15.12
CA ASP A 98 22.94 8.42 -14.68
C ASP A 98 21.81 7.53 -15.19
N ALA A 99 22.10 6.42 -15.89
CA ALA A 99 21.07 5.50 -16.36
C ALA A 99 20.42 4.77 -15.17
N PRO A 100 19.09 4.49 -15.25
CA PRO A 100 18.41 3.68 -14.24
C PRO A 100 19.10 2.32 -14.05
N ALA A 101 19.07 1.82 -12.82
CA ALA A 101 19.71 0.54 -12.49
C ALA A 101 18.98 -0.63 -13.17
N LEU A 102 19.73 -1.50 -13.86
CA LEU A 102 19.19 -2.73 -14.43
C LEU A 102 19.49 -3.90 -13.50
N VAL A 103 18.45 -4.54 -13.02
CA VAL A 103 18.54 -5.73 -12.17
C VAL A 103 18.04 -6.95 -12.92
N ARG A 104 18.85 -8.01 -12.95
CA ARG A 104 18.43 -9.29 -13.49
C ARG A 104 17.90 -10.18 -12.37
N THR A 105 16.65 -10.55 -12.45
CA THR A 105 16.03 -11.45 -11.47
C THR A 105 16.58 -12.88 -11.61
N ARG A 106 16.36 -13.72 -10.59
CA ARG A 106 16.74 -15.14 -10.65
C ARG A 106 16.03 -15.91 -11.78
N SER A 107 14.85 -15.46 -12.18
CA SER A 107 14.10 -16.00 -13.32
C SER A 107 14.64 -15.54 -14.69
N GLY A 108 15.71 -14.73 -14.70
CA GLY A 108 16.35 -14.22 -15.92
C GLY A 108 15.69 -12.95 -16.49
N ARG A 109 14.63 -12.43 -15.87
CA ARG A 109 13.96 -11.18 -16.30
C ARG A 109 14.81 -9.98 -15.95
N THR A 110 14.83 -8.99 -16.82
CA THR A 110 15.45 -7.70 -16.56
C THR A 110 14.40 -6.73 -16.06
N VAL A 111 14.73 -6.03 -14.98
CA VAL A 111 13.88 -5.03 -14.35
C VAL A 111 14.65 -3.72 -14.29
N LEU A 112 14.04 -2.65 -14.79
CA LEU A 112 14.52 -1.29 -14.68
C LEU A 112 14.12 -0.75 -13.31
N VAL A 113 15.10 -0.38 -12.47
CA VAL A 113 14.85 0.13 -11.12
C VAL A 113 15.10 1.63 -11.08
N LEU A 114 14.10 2.38 -10.69
CA LEU A 114 14.13 3.84 -10.61
C LEU A 114 14.57 4.28 -9.22
N LEU A 115 15.84 4.68 -9.07
CA LEU A 115 16.43 5.13 -7.81
C LEU A 115 16.57 6.65 -7.73
N ASP A 116 16.48 7.36 -8.86
CA ASP A 116 16.56 8.81 -8.89
C ASP A 116 15.16 9.43 -8.79
N PRO A 117 14.94 10.40 -7.89
CA PRO A 117 13.66 11.08 -7.74
C PRO A 117 13.16 11.80 -9.00
N GLN A 118 14.04 12.20 -9.90
CA GLN A 118 13.64 12.81 -11.18
C GLN A 118 12.79 11.86 -12.04
N ASP A 119 12.97 10.54 -11.88
CA ASP A 119 12.19 9.54 -12.60
C ASP A 119 10.77 9.37 -12.04
N LEU A 120 10.50 9.84 -10.81
CA LEU A 120 9.19 9.67 -10.17
C LEU A 120 8.09 10.42 -10.90
N HIS A 121 8.35 11.69 -11.30
CA HIS A 121 7.37 12.47 -12.06
C HIS A 121 6.94 11.74 -13.30
N ARG A 122 7.90 11.24 -14.06
CA ARG A 122 7.62 10.49 -15.27
C ARG A 122 6.89 9.18 -14.96
N PHE A 123 7.34 8.40 -13.98
CA PHE A 123 6.69 7.14 -13.60
C PHE A 123 5.23 7.32 -13.23
N TYR A 124 4.88 8.41 -12.55
CA TYR A 124 3.51 8.68 -12.13
C TYR A 124 2.66 9.36 -13.23
N ALA A 125 3.28 10.13 -14.12
CA ALA A 125 2.60 10.85 -15.18
C ALA A 125 2.38 10.02 -16.45
N GLU A 126 3.23 8.98 -16.70
CA GLU A 126 3.10 8.14 -17.89
C GLU A 126 1.72 7.48 -17.97
N PRO A 127 1.06 7.59 -19.13
CA PRO A 127 -0.24 6.95 -19.34
C PRO A 127 -0.16 5.43 -19.14
N VAL A 128 -1.20 4.83 -18.63
CA VAL A 128 -1.27 3.36 -18.48
C VAL A 128 -1.21 2.60 -19.81
N SER A 129 -1.47 3.28 -20.93
CA SER A 129 -1.26 2.75 -22.27
C SER A 129 0.21 2.60 -22.63
N VAL A 130 1.10 3.33 -21.97
CA VAL A 130 2.56 3.25 -22.15
C VAL A 130 3.21 2.51 -21.00
N LEU A 131 2.85 2.82 -19.76
CA LEU A 131 3.42 2.23 -18.55
C LEU A 131 2.31 1.58 -17.70
N ALA A 132 1.98 0.36 -18.04
CA ALA A 132 0.79 -0.34 -17.54
C ALA A 132 0.97 -0.93 -16.15
N ALA A 133 -0.09 -0.88 -15.33
CA ALA A 133 -0.15 -1.50 -14.02
C ALA A 133 -0.56 -2.97 -14.05
N ASP A 134 -1.18 -3.40 -15.15
CA ASP A 134 -1.63 -4.78 -15.39
C ASP A 134 -0.45 -5.70 -15.71
N GLN A 135 0.27 -6.06 -14.66
CA GLN A 135 1.39 -6.99 -14.79
C GLN A 135 0.91 -8.37 -15.21
N PRO A 136 1.69 -9.08 -16.06
CA PRO A 136 1.36 -10.45 -16.43
C PRO A 136 1.14 -11.37 -15.23
N GLU A 137 1.85 -11.13 -14.12
CA GLU A 137 1.72 -11.91 -12.90
C GLU A 137 0.42 -11.63 -12.14
N LYS A 138 -0.14 -10.44 -12.29
CA LYS A 138 -1.44 -10.07 -11.68
C LYS A 138 -2.62 -10.47 -12.53
N CYS A 139 -2.49 -10.28 -13.85
CA CYS A 139 -3.63 -10.34 -14.78
C CYS A 139 -3.54 -11.49 -15.81
N ARG A 140 -2.51 -12.33 -15.74
CA ARG A 140 -2.33 -13.49 -16.61
C ARG A 140 -1.96 -14.77 -15.85
N GLY A 141 -2.06 -14.73 -14.53
CA GLY A 141 -2.00 -15.95 -13.74
C GLY A 141 -3.14 -16.88 -14.14
N PRO A 142 -3.01 -18.18 -13.95
CA PRO A 142 -4.07 -19.14 -14.26
C PRO A 142 -5.35 -18.85 -13.44
N ILE A 143 -5.23 -18.02 -12.40
CA ILE A 143 -6.32 -17.56 -11.55
C ILE A 143 -6.10 -16.08 -11.33
N GLU A 144 -6.92 -15.28 -11.97
CA GLU A 144 -7.03 -13.86 -11.69
C GLU A 144 -7.96 -13.69 -10.49
N PRO A 145 -7.52 -13.15 -9.36
CA PRO A 145 -8.37 -13.01 -8.18
C PRO A 145 -9.48 -11.98 -8.41
N GLU A 146 -9.31 -11.09 -9.38
CA GLU A 146 -10.24 -10.00 -9.69
C GLU A 146 -10.27 -9.75 -11.21
N PRO A 147 -10.81 -10.71 -12.01
CA PRO A 147 -10.79 -10.59 -13.48
C PRO A 147 -11.52 -9.34 -13.97
N ASP A 148 -12.57 -8.93 -13.26
CA ASP A 148 -13.40 -7.77 -13.57
C ASP A 148 -13.00 -6.51 -12.81
N GLY A 149 -11.90 -6.55 -12.05
CA GLY A 149 -11.39 -5.41 -11.30
C GLY A 149 -10.76 -4.33 -12.19
N ALA A 150 -10.87 -3.06 -11.76
CA ALA A 150 -10.24 -1.93 -12.44
C ALA A 150 -8.73 -2.08 -12.61
N GLY A 151 -8.07 -2.85 -11.74
CA GLY A 151 -6.63 -3.14 -11.79
C GLY A 151 -6.18 -3.94 -13.01
N CYS A 152 -7.06 -4.79 -13.53
CA CYS A 152 -6.81 -5.67 -14.68
C CYS A 152 -7.49 -5.20 -15.97
N SER A 153 -8.40 -4.23 -15.88
CA SER A 153 -9.06 -3.61 -17.01
C SER A 153 -8.11 -2.67 -17.79
N ARG A 154 -8.43 -2.38 -19.04
CA ARG A 154 -7.64 -1.54 -19.95
C ARG A 154 -8.49 -0.49 -20.65
N GLY A 155 -7.80 0.52 -21.22
CA GLY A 155 -8.43 1.55 -22.03
C GLY A 155 -9.55 2.25 -21.28
N GLU A 156 -10.63 2.53 -21.99
CA GLU A 156 -11.82 3.21 -21.48
C GLU A 156 -12.49 2.47 -20.34
N LEU A 157 -12.70 1.16 -20.50
CA LEU A 157 -13.26 0.29 -19.44
C LEU A 157 -12.53 0.45 -18.09
N ARG A 158 -11.21 0.57 -18.12
CA ARG A 158 -10.45 0.83 -16.89
C ARG A 158 -10.74 2.22 -16.33
N SER A 159 -10.86 3.21 -17.19
CA SER A 159 -11.13 4.59 -16.77
C SER A 159 -12.50 4.70 -16.12
N GLU A 160 -13.50 4.09 -16.71
CA GLU A 160 -14.88 4.08 -16.22
C GLU A 160 -15.00 3.31 -14.90
N ARG A 161 -14.44 2.10 -14.79
CA ARG A 161 -14.41 1.34 -13.54
C ARG A 161 -13.67 2.07 -12.42
N ARG A 162 -12.62 2.82 -12.77
CA ARG A 162 -11.94 3.67 -11.80
C ARG A 162 -12.76 4.86 -11.37
N GLN A 163 -13.52 5.46 -12.28
CA GLN A 163 -14.44 6.55 -11.95
C GLN A 163 -15.52 6.07 -10.99
N ILE A 164 -16.15 4.92 -11.25
CA ILE A 164 -17.09 4.29 -10.32
C ILE A 164 -16.45 4.12 -8.93
N SER A 165 -15.25 3.57 -8.88
CA SER A 165 -14.55 3.41 -7.61
C SER A 165 -14.24 4.75 -6.92
N ALA A 166 -13.89 5.79 -7.68
CA ALA A 166 -13.63 7.12 -7.14
C ALA A 166 -14.89 7.77 -6.55
N ASP A 167 -16.03 7.62 -7.22
CA ASP A 167 -17.31 8.16 -6.79
C ASP A 167 -17.85 7.42 -5.57
N VAL A 168 -17.83 6.08 -5.61
CA VAL A 168 -18.32 5.23 -4.53
C VAL A 168 -17.49 5.42 -3.26
N LEU A 169 -16.15 5.48 -3.38
CA LEU A 169 -15.24 5.65 -2.26
C LEU A 169 -15.04 7.11 -1.84
N ALA A 170 -15.74 8.04 -2.49
CA ALA A 170 -15.65 9.48 -2.27
C ALA A 170 -14.19 9.99 -2.34
N ALA A 171 -13.48 9.63 -3.42
CA ALA A 171 -12.07 9.95 -3.59
C ALA A 171 -11.81 11.46 -3.43
N GLY A 172 -10.80 11.81 -2.65
CA GLY A 172 -10.42 13.19 -2.39
C GLY A 172 -11.17 13.85 -1.23
N LEU A 173 -12.28 13.30 -0.75
CA LEU A 173 -12.97 13.82 0.42
C LEU A 173 -12.35 13.24 1.71
N PRO A 174 -11.90 14.08 2.64
CA PRO A 174 -11.33 13.62 3.90
C PRO A 174 -12.28 12.71 4.68
N VAL A 175 -13.55 13.05 4.70
CA VAL A 175 -14.61 12.29 5.36
C VAL A 175 -15.62 11.83 4.32
N HIS A 176 -15.92 10.54 4.33
CA HIS A 176 -16.88 9.94 3.41
C HIS A 176 -18.30 10.45 3.71
N PRO A 177 -19.17 10.71 2.70
CA PRO A 177 -20.55 11.15 2.94
C PRO A 177 -21.36 10.24 3.86
N SER A 178 -21.14 8.92 3.79
CA SER A 178 -21.75 7.92 4.70
C SER A 178 -20.92 7.67 5.98
N TYR A 179 -20.16 8.66 6.46
CA TYR A 179 -19.26 8.49 7.62
C TYR A 179 -19.98 8.02 8.89
N GLY A 180 -21.22 8.46 9.12
CA GLY A 180 -21.98 8.12 10.32
C GLY A 180 -22.16 6.62 10.51
N PRO A 181 -22.81 5.90 9.58
CA PRO A 181 -22.88 4.44 9.58
C PRO A 181 -21.53 3.74 9.63
N TYR A 182 -20.53 4.26 8.90
CA TYR A 182 -19.19 3.64 8.87
C TYR A 182 -18.48 3.75 10.22
N LEU A 183 -18.55 4.91 10.87
CA LEU A 183 -17.98 5.08 12.20
C LEU A 183 -18.74 4.26 13.26
N ALA A 184 -20.06 4.09 13.12
CA ALA A 184 -20.82 3.20 14.00
C ALA A 184 -20.34 1.75 13.88
N ALA A 185 -20.16 1.24 12.65
CA ALA A 185 -19.61 -0.08 12.41
C ALA A 185 -18.19 -0.22 12.98
N VAL A 186 -17.33 0.78 12.76
CA VAL A 186 -15.96 0.81 13.32
C VAL A 186 -15.98 0.79 14.84
N THR A 187 -16.80 1.62 15.50
CA THR A 187 -16.88 1.70 16.96
C THR A 187 -17.34 0.38 17.57
N GLU A 188 -18.32 -0.29 16.97
CA GLU A 188 -18.80 -1.56 17.46
C GLU A 188 -17.73 -2.66 17.35
N GLU A 189 -17.12 -2.81 16.17
CA GLU A 189 -16.12 -3.85 15.95
C GLU A 189 -14.78 -3.56 16.67
N ALA A 190 -14.47 -2.30 16.96
CA ALA A 190 -13.29 -1.94 17.72
C ALA A 190 -13.30 -2.46 19.18
N ARG A 191 -14.45 -2.82 19.72
CA ARG A 191 -14.54 -3.46 21.06
C ARG A 191 -13.72 -4.74 21.11
N GLU A 192 -13.66 -5.48 20.00
CA GLU A 192 -12.81 -6.68 19.89
C GLU A 192 -11.32 -6.34 20.06
N LEU A 193 -10.86 -5.15 19.64
CA LEU A 193 -9.45 -4.77 19.70
C LEU A 193 -8.93 -4.68 21.16
N THR A 194 -9.79 -4.31 22.08
CA THR A 194 -9.42 -4.05 23.49
C THR A 194 -9.87 -5.15 24.46
N ALA A 195 -10.59 -6.14 23.97
CA ALA A 195 -11.29 -7.14 24.81
C ALA A 195 -10.39 -7.95 25.77
N THR A 196 -9.11 -8.13 25.49
CA THR A 196 -8.20 -8.96 26.28
C THR A 196 -6.96 -8.23 26.81
N GLY A 197 -6.89 -6.90 26.70
CA GLY A 197 -5.71 -6.13 27.09
C GLY A 197 -4.45 -6.40 26.23
N THR A 198 -4.56 -7.25 25.22
CA THR A 198 -3.49 -7.50 24.23
C THR A 198 -4.05 -7.43 22.82
N LEU A 199 -3.31 -6.78 21.90
CA LEU A 199 -3.69 -6.66 20.51
C LEU A 199 -2.59 -7.22 19.60
N GLU A 200 -3.02 -8.10 18.70
CA GLU A 200 -2.18 -8.72 17.68
C GLU A 200 -2.93 -8.87 16.36
N LEU A 201 -2.22 -9.23 15.29
CA LEU A 201 -2.74 -9.21 13.92
C LEU A 201 -4.03 -10.01 13.73
N ALA A 202 -4.14 -11.20 14.32
CA ALA A 202 -5.33 -12.04 14.17
C ALA A 202 -6.59 -11.33 14.70
N ARG A 203 -6.47 -10.65 15.85
CA ARG A 203 -7.57 -9.87 16.44
C ARG A 203 -7.90 -8.63 15.61
N ALA A 204 -6.88 -7.87 15.20
CA ALA A 204 -7.06 -6.71 14.33
C ALA A 204 -7.76 -7.10 13.01
N ARG A 205 -7.38 -8.22 12.40
CA ARG A 205 -8.04 -8.72 11.18
C ARG A 205 -9.51 -9.08 11.39
N ARG A 206 -9.85 -9.75 12.49
CA ARG A 206 -11.27 -10.07 12.76
C ARG A 206 -12.11 -8.80 12.85
N ALA A 207 -11.71 -7.85 13.68
CA ALA A 207 -12.43 -6.60 13.85
C ALA A 207 -12.56 -5.82 12.53
N VAL A 208 -11.46 -5.66 11.81
CA VAL A 208 -11.45 -4.91 10.54
C VAL A 208 -12.27 -5.61 9.46
N ASN A 209 -12.17 -6.93 9.32
CA ASN A 209 -12.93 -7.66 8.31
C ASN A 209 -14.45 -7.59 8.57
N ARG A 210 -14.86 -7.62 9.84
CA ARG A 210 -16.27 -7.42 10.21
C ARG A 210 -16.73 -6.01 9.87
N ALA A 211 -15.95 -4.98 10.27
CA ALA A 211 -16.25 -3.60 9.91
C ALA A 211 -16.27 -3.39 8.38
N ALA A 212 -15.33 -3.97 7.65
CA ALA A 212 -15.28 -3.90 6.19
C ALA A 212 -16.53 -4.51 5.53
N ARG A 213 -16.98 -5.68 5.99
CA ARG A 213 -18.22 -6.29 5.45
C ARG A 213 -19.43 -5.42 5.72
N ARG A 214 -19.54 -4.81 6.90
CA ARG A 214 -20.63 -3.89 7.24
C ARG A 214 -20.61 -2.63 6.36
N ILE A 215 -19.46 -2.02 6.18
CA ILE A 215 -19.28 -0.81 5.36
C ILE A 215 -19.57 -1.11 3.88
N VAL A 216 -19.07 -2.23 3.39
CA VAL A 216 -19.16 -2.57 1.96
C VAL A 216 -20.52 -3.17 1.61
N LEU A 217 -21.02 -4.10 2.43
CA LEU A 217 -22.16 -4.97 2.11
C LEU A 217 -23.38 -4.77 3.02
N GLY A 218 -23.21 -4.09 4.17
CA GLY A 218 -24.25 -3.89 5.17
C GLY A 218 -24.13 -4.84 6.37
N ASP A 219 -24.89 -4.54 7.41
CA ASP A 219 -24.83 -5.23 8.71
C ASP A 219 -25.13 -6.72 8.63
N ALA A 220 -25.98 -7.14 7.70
CA ALA A 220 -26.28 -8.55 7.46
C ALA A 220 -25.05 -9.39 7.08
N ALA A 221 -24.01 -8.77 6.51
CA ALA A 221 -22.77 -9.43 6.14
C ALA A 221 -21.74 -9.52 7.27
N ALA A 222 -21.96 -8.87 8.41
CA ALA A 222 -20.99 -8.74 9.50
C ALA A 222 -20.36 -10.10 9.93
N ALA A 223 -21.17 -11.14 10.03
CA ALA A 223 -20.76 -12.47 10.49
C ALA A 223 -20.32 -13.42 9.38
N ASP A 224 -20.29 -13.00 8.10
CA ASP A 224 -19.95 -13.88 6.97
C ASP A 224 -18.43 -14.11 6.84
N GLU A 225 -17.89 -14.94 7.75
CA GLU A 225 -16.48 -15.34 7.72
C GLU A 225 -16.16 -16.24 6.50
N GLU A 226 -17.18 -16.94 5.93
CA GLU A 226 -16.99 -17.80 4.76
C GLU A 226 -16.61 -16.96 3.54
N LEU A 227 -17.29 -15.83 3.31
CA LEU A 227 -16.93 -14.87 2.25
C LEU A 227 -15.48 -14.37 2.42
N THR A 228 -15.08 -14.00 3.65
CA THR A 228 -13.69 -13.60 3.93
C THR A 228 -12.71 -14.74 3.63
N GLY A 229 -13.08 -15.98 3.94
CA GLY A 229 -12.29 -17.18 3.62
C GLY A 229 -12.10 -17.36 2.11
N TRP A 230 -13.16 -17.20 1.32
CA TRP A 230 -13.09 -17.27 -0.15
C TRP A 230 -12.19 -16.18 -0.74
N LEU A 231 -12.34 -14.95 -0.30
CA LEU A 231 -11.50 -13.83 -0.75
C LEU A 231 -10.02 -14.02 -0.40
N THR A 232 -9.74 -14.52 0.80
CA THR A 232 -8.37 -14.85 1.23
C THR A 232 -7.77 -15.96 0.39
N GLN A 233 -8.55 -16.99 0.06
CA GLN A 233 -8.13 -18.07 -0.83
C GLN A 233 -7.82 -17.54 -2.24
N LEU A 234 -8.69 -16.73 -2.83
CA LEU A 234 -8.49 -16.14 -4.15
C LEU A 234 -7.20 -15.33 -4.21
N ARG A 235 -6.92 -14.51 -3.19
CA ARG A 235 -5.67 -13.75 -3.09
C ARG A 235 -4.44 -14.66 -3.03
N ALA A 236 -4.48 -15.72 -2.21
CA ALA A 236 -3.37 -16.64 -2.06
C ALA A 236 -3.07 -17.42 -3.35
N GLU A 237 -4.11 -17.79 -4.09
CA GLU A 237 -3.98 -18.53 -5.35
C GLU A 237 -3.58 -17.64 -6.53
N GLY A 238 -4.04 -16.38 -6.58
CA GLY A 238 -3.64 -15.40 -7.58
C GLY A 238 -2.14 -15.08 -7.57
N GLY A 239 -1.49 -15.23 -6.41
CA GLY A 239 -0.04 -15.10 -6.26
C GLY A 239 0.76 -16.36 -6.64
N ASN A 240 0.11 -17.48 -7.02
CA ASN A 240 0.79 -18.75 -7.27
C ASN A 240 0.93 -19.04 -8.79
N PRO A 241 2.14 -18.99 -9.37
CA PRO A 241 2.35 -19.21 -10.80
C PRO A 241 2.17 -20.69 -11.26
N ARG A 242 1.95 -21.61 -10.33
CA ARG A 242 1.88 -23.07 -10.63
C ARG A 242 0.47 -23.62 -10.78
N GLY A 243 -0.49 -22.81 -11.05
CA GLY A 243 -1.84 -23.02 -11.57
C GLY A 243 -2.52 -24.38 -11.62
N GLY A 244 -2.35 -25.25 -10.63
CA GLY A 244 -3.02 -26.55 -10.60
C GLY A 244 -4.50 -26.54 -10.21
N ARG A 245 -5.08 -25.38 -9.85
CA ARG A 245 -6.42 -25.27 -9.26
C ARG A 245 -7.34 -24.24 -9.93
N VAL A 246 -7.12 -23.92 -11.20
CA VAL A 246 -7.89 -22.89 -11.93
C VAL A 246 -9.40 -23.08 -11.82
N ARG A 247 -9.90 -24.31 -11.98
CA ARG A 247 -11.34 -24.60 -11.88
C ARG A 247 -11.88 -24.37 -10.47
N ALA A 248 -11.13 -24.78 -9.45
CA ALA A 248 -11.53 -24.58 -8.07
C ALA A 248 -11.61 -23.10 -7.71
N ALA A 249 -10.65 -22.31 -8.16
CA ALA A 249 -10.65 -20.87 -7.90
C ALA A 249 -11.76 -20.13 -8.66
N ARG A 250 -12.06 -20.51 -9.89
CA ARG A 250 -13.26 -19.96 -10.58
C ARG A 250 -14.53 -20.24 -9.78
N SER A 251 -14.72 -21.47 -9.32
CA SER A 251 -15.88 -21.80 -8.48
C SER A 251 -15.94 -20.98 -7.19
N VAL A 252 -14.79 -20.69 -6.57
CA VAL A 252 -14.72 -19.82 -5.37
C VAL A 252 -15.02 -18.37 -5.72
N HIS A 253 -14.51 -17.88 -6.85
CA HIS A 253 -14.83 -16.54 -7.37
C HIS A 253 -16.33 -16.39 -7.63
N ASP A 254 -16.93 -17.36 -8.34
CA ASP A 254 -18.36 -17.33 -8.65
C ASP A 254 -19.23 -17.34 -7.39
N LYS A 255 -18.84 -18.11 -6.36
CA LYS A 255 -19.50 -18.11 -5.06
C LYS A 255 -19.39 -16.77 -4.35
N ALA A 256 -18.19 -16.20 -4.32
CA ALA A 256 -17.98 -14.91 -3.68
C ALA A 256 -18.78 -13.80 -4.38
N ARG A 257 -18.79 -13.81 -5.72
CA ARG A 257 -19.57 -12.88 -6.52
C ARG A 257 -21.07 -13.00 -6.23
N ALA A 258 -21.63 -14.21 -6.32
CA ALA A 258 -23.05 -14.45 -6.04
C ALA A 258 -23.46 -14.01 -4.63
N ARG A 259 -22.56 -14.23 -3.63
CA ARG A 259 -22.79 -13.78 -2.25
C ARG A 259 -22.77 -12.24 -2.13
N ILE A 260 -21.86 -11.56 -2.82
CA ILE A 260 -21.81 -10.10 -2.88
C ILE A 260 -23.07 -9.53 -3.53
N GLU A 261 -23.51 -10.11 -4.65
CA GLU A 261 -24.74 -9.71 -5.32
C GLU A 261 -25.99 -9.94 -4.46
N GLU A 262 -26.00 -11.01 -3.66
CA GLU A 262 -27.10 -11.27 -2.71
C GLU A 262 -27.18 -10.18 -1.65
N TYR A 263 -26.04 -9.79 -1.06
CA TYR A 263 -26.00 -8.69 -0.11
C TYR A 263 -26.38 -7.36 -0.76
N ALA A 264 -25.88 -7.08 -1.96
CA ALA A 264 -26.19 -5.84 -2.67
C ALA A 264 -27.70 -5.61 -2.91
N ARG A 265 -28.46 -6.70 -3.15
CA ARG A 265 -29.93 -6.61 -3.30
C ARG A 265 -30.67 -6.21 -2.02
N ARG A 266 -30.04 -6.33 -0.87
CA ARG A 266 -30.63 -6.08 0.46
C ARG A 266 -29.90 -4.98 1.22
N ALA A 267 -28.92 -4.35 0.58
CA ALA A 267 -28.02 -3.42 1.24
C ALA A 267 -28.72 -2.08 1.53
N ASP A 268 -28.42 -1.53 2.70
CA ASP A 268 -28.83 -0.19 3.05
C ASP A 268 -28.14 0.86 2.14
N ASP A 269 -28.82 1.96 1.90
CA ASP A 269 -28.43 3.01 0.97
C ASP A 269 -27.03 3.61 1.22
N ASP A 270 -26.54 3.52 2.45
CA ASP A 270 -25.24 4.05 2.88
C ASP A 270 -24.07 3.12 2.58
N THR A 271 -24.33 1.85 2.21
CA THR A 271 -23.26 0.88 1.91
C THR A 271 -22.55 1.19 0.59
N LEU A 272 -21.30 0.74 0.46
CA LEU A 272 -20.56 0.93 -0.79
C LEU A 272 -21.21 0.21 -1.96
N VAL A 273 -21.80 -0.99 -1.76
CA VAL A 273 -22.49 -1.71 -2.85
C VAL A 273 -23.78 -1.03 -3.28
N ALA A 274 -24.56 -0.44 -2.36
CA ALA A 274 -25.75 0.31 -2.73
C ALA A 274 -25.40 1.58 -3.50
N ARG A 275 -24.33 2.26 -3.12
CA ARG A 275 -23.79 3.39 -3.89
C ARG A 275 -23.33 2.96 -5.28
N ALA A 276 -22.64 1.83 -5.38
CA ALA A 276 -22.21 1.26 -6.66
C ALA A 276 -23.39 0.90 -7.57
N ALA A 277 -24.44 0.32 -7.01
CA ALA A 277 -25.64 -0.07 -7.75
C ALA A 277 -26.41 1.10 -8.38
N ARG A 278 -26.09 2.35 -8.01
CA ARG A 278 -26.65 3.57 -8.62
C ARG A 278 -25.97 3.96 -9.94
N HIS A 279 -24.85 3.35 -10.27
CA HIS A 279 -24.15 3.59 -11.53
C HIS A 279 -24.76 2.75 -12.65
N ASP A 280 -25.06 3.41 -13.75
CA ASP A 280 -25.58 2.76 -14.94
C ASP A 280 -24.53 1.83 -15.56
N ASP A 281 -24.95 0.65 -15.99
CA ASP A 281 -24.13 -0.30 -16.74
C ASP A 281 -24.92 -0.88 -17.91
N PRO A 282 -25.20 -0.07 -18.96
CA PRO A 282 -26.05 -0.48 -20.06
C PRO A 282 -25.49 -1.65 -20.88
N THR A 283 -24.17 -1.87 -20.78
CA THR A 283 -23.49 -2.95 -21.51
C THR A 283 -23.22 -4.18 -20.65
N GLY A 284 -23.42 -4.10 -19.34
CA GLY A 284 -23.03 -5.14 -18.37
C GLY A 284 -21.52 -5.33 -18.22
N SER A 285 -20.72 -4.41 -18.77
CA SER A 285 -19.26 -4.54 -18.78
C SER A 285 -18.55 -3.82 -17.62
N LEU A 286 -19.20 -2.83 -17.03
CA LEU A 286 -18.60 -2.03 -15.93
C LEU A 286 -18.61 -2.79 -14.62
N ASP A 287 -19.67 -3.56 -14.37
CA ASP A 287 -19.85 -4.36 -13.16
C ASP A 287 -19.62 -3.55 -11.87
N PRO A 288 -20.44 -2.49 -11.62
CA PRO A 288 -20.23 -1.62 -10.47
C PRO A 288 -20.26 -2.35 -9.13
N VAL A 289 -21.21 -3.27 -8.95
CA VAL A 289 -21.35 -4.07 -7.72
C VAL A 289 -20.20 -5.06 -7.56
N GLY A 290 -19.73 -5.65 -8.64
CA GLY A 290 -18.60 -6.58 -8.62
C GLY A 290 -17.28 -5.94 -8.16
N GLN A 291 -17.14 -4.61 -8.27
CA GLN A 291 -15.98 -3.90 -7.71
C GLN A 291 -15.88 -4.04 -6.17
N ALA A 292 -16.97 -4.40 -5.48
CA ALA A 292 -16.97 -4.64 -4.04
C ALA A 292 -16.01 -5.74 -3.60
N GLN A 293 -15.75 -6.74 -4.44
CA GLN A 293 -14.72 -7.75 -4.20
C GLN A 293 -13.36 -7.11 -4.00
N HIS A 294 -13.00 -6.15 -4.85
CA HIS A 294 -11.75 -5.40 -4.73
C HIS A 294 -11.70 -4.56 -3.45
N TRP A 295 -12.79 -3.89 -3.10
CA TRP A 295 -12.82 -3.05 -1.89
C TRP A 295 -12.66 -3.89 -0.63
N LEU A 296 -13.33 -5.05 -0.53
CA LEU A 296 -13.15 -5.99 0.59
C LEU A 296 -11.70 -6.49 0.70
N LEU A 297 -11.09 -6.85 -0.44
CA LEU A 297 -9.69 -7.27 -0.48
C LEU A 297 -8.72 -6.13 -0.12
N ALA A 298 -9.01 -4.91 -0.51
CA ALA A 298 -8.19 -3.74 -0.20
C ALA A 298 -8.20 -3.39 1.29
N MET A 299 -9.32 -3.63 1.99
CA MET A 299 -9.43 -3.41 3.44
C MET A 299 -8.47 -4.28 4.27
N ASP A 300 -7.92 -5.35 3.71
CA ASP A 300 -6.89 -6.19 4.37
C ASP A 300 -5.55 -5.44 4.65
N ALA A 301 -5.38 -4.26 4.08
CA ALA A 301 -4.29 -3.34 4.40
C ALA A 301 -4.46 -2.61 5.75
N VAL A 302 -5.69 -2.47 6.21
CA VAL A 302 -6.04 -1.70 7.42
C VAL A 302 -5.50 -2.34 8.70
N PRO A 303 -5.63 -3.66 8.94
CA PRO A 303 -5.10 -4.30 10.16
C PRO A 303 -3.60 -4.13 10.33
N ASP A 304 -2.85 -4.26 9.24
CA ASP A 304 -1.40 -4.11 9.22
C ASP A 304 -0.99 -2.67 9.56
N THR A 305 -1.70 -1.69 8.98
CA THR A 305 -1.48 -0.26 9.21
C THR A 305 -1.87 0.14 10.63
N LEU A 306 -3.01 -0.32 11.12
CA LEU A 306 -3.48 -0.11 12.50
C LEU A 306 -2.44 -0.55 13.53
N LEU A 307 -1.95 -1.79 13.42
CA LEU A 307 -0.96 -2.31 14.35
C LEU A 307 0.35 -1.54 14.33
N ARG A 308 0.85 -1.19 13.14
CA ARG A 308 2.07 -0.39 13.00
C ARG A 308 1.89 1.01 13.59
N THR A 309 0.75 1.65 13.34
CA THR A 309 0.46 2.98 13.89
C THR A 309 0.38 2.96 15.40
N LEU A 310 -0.35 2.01 16.00
CA LEU A 310 -0.44 1.85 17.44
C LEU A 310 0.90 1.46 18.09
N LEU A 311 1.72 0.64 17.42
CA LEU A 311 3.08 0.32 17.85
C LEU A 311 3.96 1.57 17.91
N LEU A 312 3.92 2.39 16.87
CA LEU A 312 4.65 3.66 16.80
C LEU A 312 4.19 4.63 17.89
N LEU A 313 2.88 4.77 18.07
CA LEU A 313 2.32 5.60 19.14
C LEU A 313 2.70 5.08 20.53
N GLY A 314 2.72 3.77 20.73
CA GLY A 314 3.17 3.16 21.99
C GLY A 314 4.64 3.43 22.31
N ALA A 315 5.49 3.56 21.28
CA ALA A 315 6.89 3.95 21.43
C ALA A 315 7.08 5.46 21.62
N HIS A 316 6.08 6.31 21.32
CA HIS A 316 6.15 7.78 21.39
C HIS A 316 5.06 8.33 22.31
N PRO A 317 5.25 8.31 23.65
CA PRO A 317 4.20 8.64 24.62
C PRO A 317 3.55 10.00 24.42
N ALA A 318 4.31 11.03 24.08
CA ALA A 318 3.76 12.39 23.84
C ALA A 318 2.80 12.42 22.63
N GLU A 319 3.15 11.73 21.55
CA GLU A 319 2.29 11.61 20.36
C GLU A 319 1.04 10.75 20.69
N GLN A 320 1.21 9.70 21.47
CA GLN A 320 0.11 8.86 21.93
C GLN A 320 -0.89 9.66 22.79
N ASP A 321 -0.42 10.46 23.73
CA ASP A 321 -1.28 11.26 24.59
C ASP A 321 -2.01 12.36 23.82
N ALA A 322 -1.33 13.00 22.88
CA ALA A 322 -1.96 13.98 22.01
C ALA A 322 -3.00 13.36 21.04
N ALA A 323 -2.75 12.15 20.54
CA ALA A 323 -3.71 11.41 19.72
C ALA A 323 -4.93 10.95 20.56
N ALA A 324 -4.71 10.56 21.80
CA ALA A 324 -5.81 10.21 22.72
C ALA A 324 -6.65 11.42 23.11
N ALA A 325 -6.03 12.59 23.29
CA ALA A 325 -6.76 13.84 23.56
C ALA A 325 -7.66 14.22 22.36
N GLU A 326 -7.15 14.09 21.13
CA GLU A 326 -7.97 14.26 19.91
C GLU A 326 -9.15 13.28 19.87
N ALA A 327 -8.89 11.98 20.12
CA ALA A 327 -9.94 10.96 20.15
C ALA A 327 -11.02 11.23 21.22
N ALA A 328 -10.63 11.77 22.38
CA ALA A 328 -11.57 12.13 23.44
C ALA A 328 -12.38 13.39 23.11
N ALA A 329 -11.80 14.32 22.36
CA ALA A 329 -12.43 15.58 21.96
C ALA A 329 -13.30 15.45 20.69
N GLU A 330 -13.26 14.29 20.00
CA GLU A 330 -14.02 14.07 18.78
C GLU A 330 -15.53 14.25 19.05
N PRO A 331 -16.24 15.08 18.26
CA PRO A 331 -17.66 15.33 18.47
C PRO A 331 -18.48 14.05 18.23
N ALA A 332 -19.55 13.87 19.01
CA ALA A 332 -20.46 12.73 18.87
C ALA A 332 -21.20 12.74 17.52
N ALA A 333 -21.44 13.93 16.98
CA ALA A 333 -22.08 14.16 15.67
C ALA A 333 -21.62 15.50 15.09
N GLY A 334 -21.87 15.72 13.81
CA GLY A 334 -21.53 16.97 13.13
C GLY A 334 -20.51 16.80 12.01
N PRO A 335 -20.24 17.86 11.25
CA PRO A 335 -19.39 17.79 10.04
C PRO A 335 -17.94 17.42 10.34
N ASP A 336 -17.43 17.77 11.52
CA ASP A 336 -16.03 17.52 11.92
C ASP A 336 -15.79 16.09 12.45
N ARG A 337 -16.87 15.30 12.59
CA ARG A 337 -16.75 13.91 13.04
C ARG A 337 -16.03 13.06 12.01
N GLY A 338 -15.04 12.30 12.44
CA GLY A 338 -14.23 11.43 11.58
C GLY A 338 -13.06 12.13 10.89
N GLU A 339 -12.86 13.43 11.09
CA GLU A 339 -11.69 14.13 10.54
C GLU A 339 -10.39 13.64 11.17
N LEU A 340 -10.29 13.61 12.49
CA LEU A 340 -9.15 13.10 13.26
C LEU A 340 -7.78 13.47 12.65
N PRO A 341 -7.48 14.77 12.43
CA PRO A 341 -6.33 15.20 11.66
C PRO A 341 -4.99 14.73 12.23
N ARG A 342 -4.83 14.66 13.54
CA ARG A 342 -3.62 14.14 14.19
C ARG A 342 -3.47 12.64 13.99
N LEU A 343 -4.51 11.86 14.22
CA LEU A 343 -4.50 10.43 14.03
C LEU A 343 -4.26 10.07 12.54
N ARG A 344 -4.89 10.79 11.63
CA ARG A 344 -4.62 10.64 10.18
C ARG A 344 -3.16 10.95 9.86
N ALA A 345 -2.56 11.96 10.46
CA ALA A 345 -1.14 12.27 10.32
C ALA A 345 -0.25 11.12 10.85
N CYS A 346 -0.61 10.50 11.99
CA CYS A 346 0.08 9.32 12.51
C CYS A 346 -0.03 8.11 11.58
N VAL A 347 -1.20 7.87 11.00
CA VAL A 347 -1.43 6.80 10.01
C VAL A 347 -0.63 7.05 8.75
N ARG A 348 -0.62 8.27 8.22
CA ARG A 348 0.19 8.64 7.04
C ARG A 348 1.68 8.46 7.28
N GLU A 349 2.17 8.83 8.45
CA GLU A 349 3.57 8.66 8.81
C GLU A 349 3.94 7.18 8.97
N SER A 350 3.06 6.38 9.54
CA SER A 350 3.20 4.93 9.58
C SER A 350 3.29 4.32 8.17
N LEU A 351 2.44 4.77 7.24
CA LEU A 351 2.44 4.32 5.84
C LEU A 351 3.67 4.81 5.06
N ARG A 352 4.20 6.00 5.36
CA ARG A 352 5.46 6.47 4.80
C ARG A 352 6.62 5.57 5.23
N LEU A 353 6.70 5.25 6.51
CA LEU A 353 7.74 4.39 7.06
C LEU A 353 7.60 2.94 6.62
N TYR A 354 6.38 2.45 6.52
CA TYR A 354 6.05 1.04 6.24
C TYR A 354 4.89 0.94 5.24
N PRO A 355 5.12 1.29 3.96
CA PRO A 355 4.06 1.26 2.96
C PRO A 355 3.49 -0.15 2.79
N VAL A 356 2.18 -0.23 2.54
CA VAL A 356 1.50 -1.50 2.24
C VAL A 356 2.03 -2.11 0.95
N VAL A 357 2.31 -1.26 -0.04
CA VAL A 357 2.92 -1.65 -1.31
C VAL A 357 4.30 -0.97 -1.40
N PRO A 358 5.36 -1.65 -0.93
CA PRO A 358 6.69 -1.06 -0.87
C PRO A 358 7.32 -0.86 -2.26
N ASP A 359 6.87 -1.63 -3.24
CA ASP A 359 7.41 -1.67 -4.59
C ASP A 359 6.30 -1.52 -5.63
N LEU A 360 6.35 -0.44 -6.39
CA LEU A 360 5.42 -0.21 -7.49
C LEU A 360 6.04 -0.74 -8.79
N ILE A 361 5.40 -1.71 -9.41
CA ILE A 361 5.87 -2.30 -10.66
C ILE A 361 4.90 -1.91 -11.79
N ARG A 362 5.47 -1.56 -12.95
CA ARG A 362 4.77 -1.30 -14.20
C ARG A 362 5.42 -2.11 -15.32
N VAL A 363 4.73 -2.23 -16.44
CA VAL A 363 5.29 -2.88 -17.64
C VAL A 363 5.11 -1.94 -18.83
N THR A 364 6.18 -1.72 -19.59
CA THR A 364 6.12 -0.90 -20.79
C THR A 364 5.28 -1.60 -21.87
N ARG A 365 4.38 -0.86 -22.52
CA ARG A 365 3.53 -1.34 -23.62
C ARG A 365 4.08 -0.97 -25.00
N ALA A 366 4.95 0.04 -25.03
CA ALA A 366 5.69 0.48 -26.20
C ALA A 366 7.18 0.61 -25.85
N GLU A 367 8.03 0.84 -26.85
CA GLU A 367 9.40 1.26 -26.60
C GLU A 367 9.39 2.56 -25.80
N THR A 368 10.22 2.64 -24.79
CA THR A 368 10.36 3.83 -23.93
C THR A 368 11.83 4.15 -23.71
N GLU A 369 12.13 5.41 -23.55
CA GLU A 369 13.49 5.87 -23.28
C GLU A 369 13.56 6.43 -21.86
N TRP A 370 14.54 5.98 -21.08
CA TRP A 370 14.81 6.52 -19.74
C TRP A 370 16.27 6.97 -19.69
N ARG A 371 16.48 8.27 -19.50
CA ARG A 371 17.81 8.90 -19.42
C ARG A 371 18.71 8.54 -20.60
N GLY A 372 18.19 8.69 -21.80
CA GLY A 372 18.92 8.41 -23.04
C GLY A 372 19.10 6.93 -23.38
N VAL A 373 18.53 6.02 -22.56
CA VAL A 373 18.57 4.58 -22.84
C VAL A 373 17.19 4.08 -23.25
N ARG A 374 17.11 3.40 -24.39
CA ARG A 374 15.86 2.84 -24.92
C ARG A 374 15.62 1.44 -24.40
N TYR A 375 14.38 1.19 -24.02
CA TYR A 375 13.89 -0.08 -23.50
C TYR A 375 12.70 -0.55 -24.34
N PRO A 376 12.67 -1.82 -24.75
CA PRO A 376 11.58 -2.36 -25.56
C PRO A 376 10.29 -2.50 -24.78
N ALA A 377 9.17 -2.64 -25.48
CA ALA A 377 7.91 -3.06 -24.90
C ALA A 377 8.06 -4.36 -24.11
N GLY A 378 7.35 -4.51 -23.01
CA GLY A 378 7.44 -5.65 -22.08
C GLY A 378 8.54 -5.51 -21.01
N THR A 379 9.27 -4.39 -20.97
CA THR A 379 10.24 -4.11 -19.91
C THR A 379 9.50 -3.84 -18.58
N SER A 380 9.90 -4.57 -17.53
CA SER A 380 9.40 -4.27 -16.17
C SER A 380 10.13 -3.07 -15.60
N VAL A 381 9.37 -2.11 -15.07
CA VAL A 381 9.88 -0.90 -14.41
C VAL A 381 9.46 -0.95 -12.95
N LEU A 382 10.42 -0.91 -12.04
CA LEU A 382 10.24 -0.94 -10.59
C LEU A 382 10.56 0.42 -9.99
N LEU A 383 9.59 0.98 -9.27
CA LEU A 383 9.80 2.12 -8.38
C LEU A 383 9.74 1.62 -6.94
N PRO A 384 10.87 1.58 -6.21
CA PRO A 384 10.90 1.17 -4.81
C PRO A 384 10.42 2.32 -3.92
N ALA A 385 9.10 2.38 -3.68
CA ALA A 385 8.46 3.47 -2.94
C ALA A 385 9.03 3.61 -1.52
N ALA A 386 9.27 2.48 -0.83
CA ALA A 386 9.86 2.49 0.50
C ALA A 386 11.26 3.14 0.53
N PHE A 387 12.05 2.98 -0.52
CA PHE A 387 13.35 3.64 -0.67
C PHE A 387 13.19 5.16 -0.74
N HIS A 388 12.37 5.66 -1.67
CA HIS A 388 12.15 7.09 -1.86
C HIS A 388 11.52 7.77 -0.64
N GLN A 389 10.57 7.11 0.02
CA GLN A 389 9.89 7.62 1.21
C GLN A 389 10.81 7.72 2.44
N ARG A 390 11.94 7.01 2.43
CA ARG A 390 12.89 6.96 3.54
C ARG A 390 14.32 7.37 3.13
N ASP A 391 14.47 8.06 2.03
CA ASP A 391 15.78 8.60 1.58
C ASP A 391 16.25 9.72 2.53
N PRO A 392 17.32 9.51 3.33
CA PRO A 392 17.77 10.50 4.30
C PRO A 392 18.41 11.73 3.67
N GLU A 393 18.79 11.65 2.40
CA GLU A 393 19.35 12.81 1.68
C GLU A 393 18.27 13.82 1.28
N ARG A 394 17.01 13.36 1.19
CA ARG A 394 15.90 14.14 0.61
C ARG A 394 14.69 14.28 1.52
N VAL A 395 14.51 13.38 2.47
CA VAL A 395 13.40 13.40 3.42
C VAL A 395 13.94 13.69 4.82
N PRO A 396 13.72 14.87 5.38
CA PRO A 396 14.16 15.20 6.74
C PRO A 396 13.61 14.19 7.75
N ALA A 397 14.45 13.73 8.69
CA ALA A 397 14.10 12.71 9.67
C ALA A 397 13.49 11.44 9.03
N ALA A 398 14.12 10.96 7.94
CA ALA A 398 13.62 9.89 7.07
C ALA A 398 13.31 8.59 7.83
N HIS A 399 14.08 8.29 8.89
CA HIS A 399 14.00 7.03 9.64
C HIS A 399 13.33 7.18 11.01
N VAL A 400 12.68 8.32 11.29
CA VAL A 400 12.06 8.64 12.57
C VAL A 400 10.56 8.88 12.37
N PHE A 401 9.75 8.59 13.40
CA PHE A 401 8.32 8.83 13.37
C PHE A 401 8.03 10.31 13.70
N VAL A 402 7.60 11.08 12.70
CA VAL A 402 7.32 12.53 12.80
C VAL A 402 5.96 12.84 12.16
N PRO A 403 4.84 12.58 12.84
CA PRO A 403 3.49 12.86 12.31
C PRO A 403 3.28 14.33 11.95
N GLY A 404 3.99 15.23 12.65
CA GLY A 404 3.89 16.67 12.43
C GLY A 404 4.20 17.13 11.01
N ARG A 405 4.94 16.33 10.20
CA ARG A 405 5.21 16.67 8.80
C ARG A 405 3.92 16.79 7.95
N TRP A 406 2.90 16.01 8.28
CA TRP A 406 1.64 15.95 7.55
C TRP A 406 0.67 17.10 7.89
N LYS A 407 1.05 18.00 8.81
CA LYS A 407 0.34 19.28 9.04
C LYS A 407 0.58 20.27 7.90
N ASN A 408 1.66 20.10 7.14
CA ASN A 408 1.91 20.91 5.96
C ASN A 408 1.17 20.30 4.76
N PRO A 409 0.23 21.02 4.13
CA PRO A 409 -0.50 20.53 2.94
C PRO A 409 0.42 20.12 1.79
N ALA A 410 1.60 20.76 1.66
CA ALA A 410 2.59 20.41 0.66
C ALA A 410 3.15 18.99 0.83
N ALA A 411 3.07 18.38 2.03
CA ALA A 411 3.50 17.01 2.23
C ALA A 411 2.67 16.00 1.41
N ASP A 412 1.39 16.26 1.18
CA ASP A 412 0.51 15.44 0.33
C ASP A 412 0.86 15.55 -1.16
N GLN A 413 1.49 16.64 -1.55
CA GLN A 413 1.91 16.90 -2.93
C GLN A 413 3.32 16.35 -3.22
N ASP A 414 4.07 15.97 -2.19
CA ASP A 414 5.40 15.41 -2.37
C ASP A 414 5.32 13.98 -2.91
N ILE A 415 5.58 13.84 -4.21
CA ILE A 415 5.56 12.54 -4.91
C ILE A 415 6.54 11.51 -4.35
N ARG A 416 7.54 11.94 -3.58
CA ARG A 416 8.48 11.05 -2.87
C ARG A 416 7.80 10.38 -1.68
N MET A 417 6.81 11.05 -1.07
CA MET A 417 6.05 10.58 0.09
C MET A 417 4.63 10.15 -0.31
N ALA A 418 4.48 9.34 -1.35
CA ALA A 418 3.21 8.91 -1.92
C ALA A 418 2.82 7.47 -1.52
N PRO A 419 2.44 7.21 -0.25
CA PRO A 419 2.13 5.85 0.22
C PRO A 419 0.90 5.22 -0.47
N PHE A 420 0.06 6.04 -1.08
CA PHE A 420 -1.09 5.63 -1.88
C PHE A 420 -0.85 5.73 -3.39
N SER A 421 0.42 5.81 -3.82
CA SER A 421 0.79 6.11 -5.20
C SER A 421 0.36 7.52 -5.62
N HIS A 422 0.58 7.90 -6.89
CA HIS A 422 0.29 9.23 -7.40
C HIS A 422 -0.22 9.16 -8.84
N GLY A 423 -0.76 10.31 -9.34
CA GLY A 423 -1.27 10.43 -10.71
C GLY A 423 -2.41 9.46 -11.00
N GLY A 424 -2.51 8.98 -12.23
CA GLY A 424 -3.56 8.05 -12.67
C GLY A 424 -3.55 6.68 -11.98
N GLY A 425 -2.53 6.39 -11.17
CA GLY A 425 -2.40 5.19 -10.35
C GLY A 425 -2.70 5.39 -8.86
N ARG A 426 -3.07 6.58 -8.41
CA ARG A 426 -3.38 6.87 -7.00
C ARG A 426 -4.55 5.99 -6.53
N CYS A 427 -4.49 5.52 -5.30
CA CYS A 427 -5.55 4.72 -4.69
C CYS A 427 -6.83 5.58 -4.55
N PRO A 428 -7.98 5.17 -5.10
CA PRO A 428 -9.23 5.92 -4.96
C PRO A 428 -9.80 5.84 -3.55
N GLY A 429 -9.42 4.84 -2.76
CA GLY A 429 -9.87 4.66 -1.37
C GLY A 429 -8.89 5.19 -0.32
N ASP A 430 -7.95 6.06 -0.69
CA ASP A 430 -6.92 6.57 0.23
C ASP A 430 -7.53 7.29 1.44
N GLN A 431 -8.50 8.17 1.21
CA GLN A 431 -9.15 8.94 2.27
C GLN A 431 -10.05 8.07 3.15
N LEU A 432 -10.81 7.16 2.56
CA LEU A 432 -11.63 6.20 3.30
C LEU A 432 -10.77 5.28 4.17
N GLY A 433 -9.67 4.76 3.63
CA GLY A 433 -8.71 3.93 4.37
C GLY A 433 -8.06 4.69 5.55
N LEU A 434 -7.71 5.97 5.35
CA LEU A 434 -7.20 6.84 6.41
C LEU A 434 -8.25 7.10 7.47
N MET A 435 -9.50 7.41 7.10
CA MET A 435 -10.61 7.64 8.01
C MET A 435 -10.87 6.42 8.89
N ILE A 436 -11.04 5.24 8.29
CA ILE A 436 -11.31 4.00 9.02
C ILE A 436 -10.15 3.65 9.97
N THR A 437 -8.89 3.76 9.49
CA THR A 437 -7.73 3.42 10.32
C THR A 437 -7.57 4.40 11.48
N ALA A 438 -7.77 5.69 11.25
CA ALA A 438 -7.73 6.72 12.29
C ALA A 438 -8.83 6.51 13.34
N ALA A 439 -10.05 6.20 12.89
CA ALA A 439 -11.18 5.90 13.78
C ALA A 439 -10.92 4.64 14.65
N LEU A 440 -10.37 3.57 14.09
CA LEU A 440 -9.95 2.38 14.85
C LEU A 440 -8.88 2.72 15.91
N CYS A 441 -7.90 3.55 15.56
CA CYS A 441 -6.91 4.05 16.51
C CYS A 441 -7.58 4.88 17.61
N ALA A 442 -8.52 5.76 17.25
CA ALA A 442 -9.27 6.60 18.21
C ALA A 442 -10.03 5.73 19.21
N GLU A 443 -10.76 4.70 18.75
CA GLU A 443 -11.50 3.79 19.63
C GLU A 443 -10.60 3.09 20.66
N VAL A 444 -9.41 2.63 20.21
CA VAL A 444 -8.44 2.04 21.15
C VAL A 444 -7.92 3.08 22.14
N LEU A 445 -7.49 4.25 21.67
CA LEU A 445 -6.82 5.26 22.48
C LEU A 445 -7.78 6.04 23.39
N ARG A 446 -9.06 6.11 23.07
CA ARG A 446 -10.10 6.72 23.91
C ARG A 446 -10.23 6.01 25.26
N THR A 447 -10.06 4.70 25.27
CA THR A 447 -10.30 3.87 26.45
C THR A 447 -9.04 3.20 26.99
N HIS A 448 -7.98 3.08 26.20
CA HIS A 448 -6.76 2.36 26.56
C HIS A 448 -5.50 3.14 26.18
N ARG A 449 -4.42 2.80 26.87
CA ARG A 449 -3.04 3.22 26.55
C ARG A 449 -2.26 2.01 26.08
N VAL A 450 -1.45 2.17 25.04
CA VAL A 450 -0.44 1.18 24.65
C VAL A 450 0.74 1.33 25.62
N THR A 451 0.91 0.39 26.51
CA THR A 451 1.93 0.43 27.58
C THR A 451 3.09 -0.51 27.33
N GLY A 452 2.93 -1.50 26.44
CA GLY A 452 3.96 -2.44 26.07
C GLY A 452 3.90 -2.74 24.56
N THR A 453 5.07 -2.84 23.94
CA THR A 453 5.21 -3.11 22.52
C THR A 453 6.21 -4.23 22.27
N ARG A 454 5.89 -5.10 21.31
CA ARG A 454 6.81 -6.04 20.72
C ARG A 454 6.71 -5.89 19.18
N PRO A 455 7.81 -5.63 18.47
CA PRO A 455 9.14 -5.30 19.02
C PRO A 455 9.13 -4.00 19.82
N ALA A 456 10.06 -3.85 20.76
CA ALA A 456 10.33 -2.56 21.37
C ALA A 456 11.04 -1.66 20.35
N LEU A 457 10.60 -0.41 20.24
CA LEU A 457 11.19 0.57 19.35
C LEU A 457 11.87 1.67 20.18
N ASP A 458 13.00 2.16 19.68
CA ASP A 458 13.65 3.34 20.24
C ASP A 458 12.94 4.61 19.71
N PRO A 459 12.34 5.45 20.58
CA PRO A 459 11.60 6.63 20.16
C PRO A 459 12.47 7.71 19.52
N VAL A 460 13.78 7.73 19.77
CA VAL A 460 14.73 8.74 19.26
C VAL A 460 15.69 8.19 18.22
N GLY A 461 15.82 6.87 18.14
CA GLY A 461 16.71 6.19 17.21
C GLY A 461 16.09 5.94 15.85
N PRO A 462 16.89 5.50 14.87
CA PRO A 462 16.38 5.13 13.56
C PRO A 462 15.51 3.88 13.65
N LEU A 463 14.30 3.98 13.14
CA LEU A 463 13.35 2.87 13.09
C LEU A 463 13.82 1.78 12.10
N PRO A 464 13.54 0.49 12.37
CA PRO A 464 13.94 -0.62 11.50
C PRO A 464 13.41 -0.43 10.07
N ALA A 465 14.13 -0.98 9.10
CA ALA A 465 13.75 -0.89 7.68
C ALA A 465 12.42 -1.61 7.39
N THR A 466 12.14 -2.69 8.09
CA THR A 466 10.91 -3.48 7.95
C THR A 466 10.27 -3.73 9.31
N LEU A 467 8.94 -3.79 9.31
CA LEU A 467 8.15 -4.07 10.52
C LEU A 467 7.00 -5.01 10.15
N ALA A 468 7.26 -6.31 10.32
CA ALA A 468 6.30 -7.35 9.92
C ALA A 468 5.11 -7.40 10.90
N PRO A 469 3.86 -7.20 10.44
CA PRO A 469 2.69 -7.09 11.31
C PRO A 469 2.43 -8.33 12.16
N HIS A 470 2.71 -9.52 11.64
CA HIS A 470 2.55 -10.79 12.39
C HIS A 470 3.48 -10.92 13.60
N GLY A 471 4.53 -10.12 13.67
CA GLY A 471 5.44 -10.05 14.82
C GLY A 471 5.04 -8.98 15.85
N ILE A 472 4.02 -8.17 15.56
CA ILE A 472 3.58 -7.09 16.45
C ILE A 472 2.66 -7.67 17.52
N ARG A 473 2.95 -7.33 18.77
CA ARG A 473 2.06 -7.54 19.92
C ARG A 473 2.07 -6.29 20.80
N LEU A 474 0.89 -5.79 21.12
CA LEU A 474 0.68 -4.61 21.93
C LEU A 474 0.03 -5.01 23.25
N THR A 475 0.48 -4.41 24.34
CA THR A 475 -0.18 -4.47 25.64
C THR A 475 -1.00 -3.21 25.83
N LEU A 476 -2.28 -3.37 26.11
CA LEU A 476 -3.24 -2.31 26.30
C LEU A 476 -3.64 -2.24 27.77
N THR A 477 -3.52 -1.08 28.39
CA THR A 477 -3.95 -0.82 29.76
C THR A 477 -5.06 0.21 29.72
N ARG A 478 -6.13 0.00 30.48
CA ARG A 478 -7.24 0.97 30.59
C ARG A 478 -6.73 2.33 31.07
N ARG A 479 -7.30 3.40 30.51
CA ARG A 479 -7.06 4.79 30.97
C ARG A 479 -7.84 5.12 32.22
#